data_f4ba7b80217e18516990cb96e978498c
#
_entry.id   f4ba7b80217e18516990cb96e978498c
#
_cell.length_a   1.000
_cell.length_b   1.000
_cell.length_c   1.000
_cell.angle_alpha   90.00
_cell.angle_beta   90.00
_cell.angle_gamma   90.00
#
_symmetry.space_group_name_H-M   'P 1'
#
loop_
_entity.id
_entity.type
_entity.pdbx_description
1 polymer ?
#
loop_
_entity_poly.entity_id
_entity_poly.type
_entity_poly.pdbx_seq_one_letter_code
_entity_poly.pdbx_strand_id
1 'polypeptide(L)'
;QIPEGESWEYDTGILLFNFCDYLHELSRKSPMLYAQIRECVDRLDTYGRNVQIPKTLVEEIEPVSIGRAVTSVSEKVQLLTGEFNWRRIMTLESLADYYHGEDSGKVIQNECENVSVLNEASHQLVVANGLSDVIVVNTADAVYISRKNETDQIKNIIRDNYEEQQAYFDEGTVYYTAWGIKETLHYGASCRVKKITIFPGKELSRHVHKLRTEHWTVVSGTASILLGEELKEYGPGGNIFVPMGMAHQIANRSAEDLVIIEVSVGELE
;
A
#
# COMPACT_ATOMS: atom_id res chain seq x y z
N GLN A 1 3.24 6.32 33.79
CA GLN A 1 2.38 7.00 34.77
C GLN A 1 2.73 8.48 34.73
N ILE A 2 1.74 9.34 34.47
CA ILE A 2 1.90 10.80 34.49
C ILE A 2 1.94 11.24 35.95
N PRO A 3 2.95 12.05 36.38
CA PRO A 3 3.00 12.57 37.75
C PRO A 3 1.78 13.44 38.05
N GLU A 4 1.18 13.27 39.24
CA GLU A 4 0.05 14.10 39.68
C GLU A 4 0.50 15.56 39.85
N GLY A 5 -0.22 16.48 39.21
CA GLY A 5 -0.04 17.95 39.41
C GLY A 5 0.71 18.67 38.30
N GLU A 6 1.17 18.01 37.25
CA GLU A 6 1.78 18.63 36.07
C GLU A 6 0.86 18.60 34.88
N SER A 7 0.78 19.67 34.10
CA SER A 7 0.10 19.67 32.79
C SER A 7 1.02 19.09 31.75
N TRP A 8 0.60 18.01 31.11
CA TRP A 8 1.34 17.35 30.04
C TRP A 8 0.64 17.54 28.69
N GLU A 9 1.44 17.83 27.68
CA GLU A 9 0.99 17.85 26.30
C GLU A 9 1.37 16.54 25.65
N TYR A 10 0.48 15.99 24.84
CA TYR A 10 0.71 14.74 24.14
C TYR A 10 1.29 15.03 22.75
N ASP A 11 2.51 14.56 22.48
CA ASP A 11 3.12 14.68 21.15
C ASP A 11 2.41 13.77 20.16
N THR A 12 1.70 14.36 19.22
CA THR A 12 0.98 13.66 18.15
C THR A 12 1.92 13.08 17.09
N GLY A 13 3.18 13.54 17.05
CA GLY A 13 4.13 13.23 15.99
C GLY A 13 3.83 13.96 14.67
N ILE A 14 2.89 14.91 14.65
CA ILE A 14 2.60 15.72 13.47
C ILE A 14 3.61 16.87 13.43
N LEU A 15 4.37 16.95 12.33
CA LEU A 15 5.38 17.99 12.12
C LEU A 15 5.00 18.86 10.93
N LEU A 16 5.08 20.18 11.10
CA LEU A 16 4.95 21.15 10.01
C LEU A 16 6.25 21.94 9.93
N PHE A 17 6.89 21.93 8.77
CA PHE A 17 8.16 22.63 8.56
C PHE A 17 8.33 23.12 7.12
N ASN A 18 9.13 24.16 6.95
CA ASN A 18 9.67 24.52 5.65
C ASN A 18 10.80 23.55 5.29
N PHE A 19 10.80 23.01 4.09
CA PHE A 19 11.76 21.98 3.68
C PHE A 19 13.22 22.48 3.73
N CYS A 20 13.48 23.72 3.31
CA CYS A 20 14.83 24.31 3.34
C CYS A 20 15.32 24.49 4.78
N ASP A 21 14.45 24.95 5.68
CA ASP A 21 14.78 25.12 7.09
C ASP A 21 15.06 23.77 7.75
N TYR A 22 14.26 22.75 7.43
CA TYR A 22 14.48 21.40 7.91
C TYR A 22 15.83 20.84 7.46
N LEU A 23 16.18 20.96 6.18
CA LEU A 23 17.48 20.51 5.66
C LEU A 23 18.65 21.27 6.30
N HIS A 24 18.48 22.58 6.55
CA HIS A 24 19.47 23.37 7.25
C HIS A 24 19.69 22.89 8.69
N GLU A 25 18.61 22.64 9.43
CA GLU A 25 18.72 22.09 10.79
C GLU A 25 19.29 20.67 10.78
N LEU A 26 18.89 19.81 9.84
CA LEU A 26 19.45 18.46 9.70
C LEU A 26 20.97 18.51 9.45
N SER A 27 21.43 19.42 8.58
CA SER A 27 22.88 19.57 8.30
C SER A 27 23.68 20.03 9.50
N ARG A 28 23.05 20.80 10.41
CA ARG A 28 23.71 21.31 11.63
C ARG A 28 23.67 20.32 12.79
N LYS A 29 22.53 19.64 12.96
CA LYS A 29 22.28 18.79 14.15
C LYS A 29 22.68 17.32 13.90
N SER A 30 22.65 16.87 12.64
CA SER A 30 23.02 15.51 12.24
C SER A 30 23.85 15.53 10.94
N PRO A 31 25.06 16.12 10.95
CA PRO A 31 25.86 16.36 9.75
C PRO A 31 26.24 15.07 9.01
N MET A 32 26.51 13.98 9.73
CA MET A 32 26.81 12.67 9.10
C MET A 32 25.60 12.11 8.33
N LEU A 33 24.43 12.12 8.96
CA LEU A 33 23.19 11.69 8.33
C LEU A 33 22.88 12.57 7.09
N TYR A 34 23.04 13.88 7.21
CA TYR A 34 22.86 14.79 6.10
C TYR A 34 23.80 14.47 4.93
N ALA A 35 25.07 14.19 5.20
CA ALA A 35 26.06 13.84 4.18
C ALA A 35 25.70 12.50 3.48
N GLN A 36 25.31 11.47 4.24
CA GLN A 36 24.85 10.19 3.69
C GLN A 36 23.62 10.34 2.79
N ILE A 37 22.62 11.12 3.23
CA ILE A 37 21.42 11.42 2.42
C ILE A 37 21.80 12.16 1.14
N ARG A 38 22.69 13.14 1.22
CA ARG A 38 23.19 13.88 0.05
C ARG A 38 23.88 12.94 -0.94
N GLU A 39 24.76 12.07 -0.47
CA GLU A 39 25.40 11.06 -1.32
C GLU A 39 24.38 10.15 -2.00
N CYS A 40 23.33 9.71 -1.29
CA CYS A 40 22.24 8.96 -1.90
C CYS A 40 21.55 9.74 -3.01
N VAL A 41 21.26 11.03 -2.78
CA VAL A 41 20.61 11.90 -3.77
C VAL A 41 21.49 12.10 -4.99
N ASP A 42 22.79 12.30 -4.82
CA ASP A 42 23.74 12.52 -5.92
C ASP A 42 23.97 11.25 -6.79
N ARG A 43 23.60 10.08 -6.25
CA ARG A 43 23.73 8.77 -6.93
C ARG A 43 22.39 8.19 -7.37
N LEU A 44 21.30 8.99 -7.34
CA LEU A 44 19.99 8.55 -7.79
C LEU A 44 19.95 8.32 -9.30
N ASP A 45 19.40 7.18 -9.69
CA ASP A 45 19.03 6.93 -11.09
C ASP A 45 17.67 7.55 -11.40
N THR A 46 17.63 8.45 -12.35
CA THR A 46 16.40 9.10 -12.81
C THR A 46 15.98 8.58 -14.17
N TYR A 47 14.82 7.92 -14.21
CA TYR A 47 14.20 7.47 -15.45
C TYR A 47 12.94 8.32 -15.73
N GLY A 48 13.10 9.42 -16.46
CA GLY A 48 12.01 10.35 -16.72
C GLY A 48 11.51 11.02 -15.44
N ARG A 49 10.26 10.70 -15.02
CA ARG A 49 9.67 11.21 -13.76
C ARG A 49 9.87 10.29 -12.57
N ASN A 50 10.40 9.10 -12.79
CA ASN A 50 10.64 8.12 -11.74
C ASN A 50 12.04 8.28 -11.18
N VAL A 51 12.14 8.26 -9.85
CA VAL A 51 13.40 8.29 -9.12
C VAL A 51 13.53 6.95 -8.41
N GLN A 52 14.58 6.22 -8.73
CA GLN A 52 14.89 4.95 -8.07
C GLN A 52 16.05 5.15 -7.10
N ILE A 53 15.83 4.82 -5.83
CA ILE A 53 16.86 4.84 -4.79
C ILE A 53 17.45 3.43 -4.73
N PRO A 54 18.75 3.24 -5.03
CA PRO A 54 19.39 1.93 -4.88
C PRO A 54 19.34 1.45 -3.43
N LYS A 55 18.87 0.22 -3.22
CA LYS A 55 18.71 -0.39 -1.89
C LYS A 55 20.03 -0.36 -1.09
N THR A 56 21.15 -0.63 -1.75
CA THR A 56 22.50 -0.62 -1.16
C THR A 56 22.87 0.71 -0.52
N LEU A 57 22.44 1.84 -1.08
CA LEU A 57 22.72 3.16 -0.52
C LEU A 57 21.89 3.43 0.75
N VAL A 58 20.66 2.92 0.79
CA VAL A 58 19.79 3.08 1.97
C VAL A 58 20.25 2.21 3.13
N GLU A 59 20.76 1.01 2.83
CA GLU A 59 21.26 0.07 3.84
C GLU A 59 22.53 0.57 4.57
N GLU A 60 23.27 1.50 3.97
CA GLU A 60 24.43 2.14 4.59
C GLU A 60 24.06 3.24 5.59
N ILE A 61 22.79 3.70 5.59
CA ILE A 61 22.31 4.75 6.47
C ILE A 61 21.78 4.14 7.78
N GLU A 62 22.33 4.57 8.91
CA GLU A 62 21.80 4.16 10.21
C GLU A 62 20.37 4.68 10.40
N PRO A 63 19.38 3.81 10.69
CA PRO A 63 18.00 4.24 10.90
C PRO A 63 17.87 5.15 12.10
N VAL A 64 17.44 6.39 11.88
CA VAL A 64 17.20 7.37 12.92
C VAL A 64 15.87 8.09 12.68
N SER A 65 15.10 8.32 13.74
CA SER A 65 13.85 9.06 13.64
C SER A 65 14.09 10.56 13.46
N ILE A 66 13.18 11.26 12.78
CA ILE A 66 13.16 12.73 12.67
C ILE A 66 13.27 13.38 14.05
N GLY A 67 12.60 12.83 15.06
CA GLY A 67 12.68 13.27 16.45
C GLY A 67 14.12 13.32 16.95
N ARG A 68 14.85 12.23 16.85
CA ARG A 68 16.25 12.14 17.31
C ARG A 68 17.20 12.97 16.46
N ALA A 69 16.99 13.00 15.14
CA ALA A 69 17.89 13.68 14.21
C ALA A 69 17.77 15.21 14.30
N VAL A 70 16.58 15.75 14.52
CA VAL A 70 16.31 17.19 14.43
C VAL A 70 15.44 17.71 15.57
N THR A 71 14.20 17.21 15.76
CA THR A 71 13.23 17.93 16.59
C THR A 71 13.56 17.97 18.08
N SER A 72 14.18 16.92 18.63
CA SER A 72 14.60 16.89 20.04
C SER A 72 15.87 17.68 20.36
N VAL A 73 16.62 18.11 19.33
CA VAL A 73 17.92 18.79 19.48
C VAL A 73 17.97 20.18 18.85
N SER A 74 16.94 20.58 18.11
CA SER A 74 16.82 21.91 17.51
C SER A 74 16.14 22.87 18.50
N GLU A 75 16.68 24.07 18.61
CA GLU A 75 16.11 25.17 19.40
C GLU A 75 15.02 25.95 18.64
N LYS A 76 14.79 25.62 17.36
CA LYS A 76 13.81 26.28 16.50
C LYS A 76 12.45 25.60 16.49
N VAL A 77 12.31 24.47 17.17
CA VAL A 77 11.03 23.75 17.28
C VAL A 77 10.07 24.55 18.16
N GLN A 78 8.86 24.74 17.65
CA GLN A 78 7.75 25.33 18.39
C GLN A 78 6.66 24.30 18.58
N LEU A 79 6.12 24.20 19.79
CA LEU A 79 4.96 23.36 20.09
C LEU A 79 3.69 24.17 19.80
N LEU A 80 2.83 23.62 18.97
CA LEU A 80 1.49 24.14 18.75
C LEU A 80 0.51 23.24 19.48
N THR A 81 -0.13 23.76 20.51
CA THR A 81 -1.18 23.06 21.24
C THR A 81 -2.52 23.23 20.53
N GLY A 82 -3.38 22.21 20.56
CA GLY A 82 -4.68 22.24 19.94
C GLY A 82 -5.69 21.34 20.66
N GLU A 83 -6.93 21.80 20.76
CA GLU A 83 -8.03 21.01 21.28
C GLU A 83 -8.72 20.24 20.16
N PHE A 84 -8.22 19.02 19.87
CA PHE A 84 -8.83 18.12 18.89
C PHE A 84 -8.71 16.67 19.33
N ASN A 85 -9.62 15.84 18.89
CA ASN A 85 -9.55 14.39 19.11
C ASN A 85 -8.47 13.80 18.23
N TRP A 86 -7.46 13.22 18.85
CA TRP A 86 -6.38 12.53 18.16
C TRP A 86 -6.23 11.09 18.68
N ARG A 87 -6.09 10.14 17.77
CA ARG A 87 -5.82 8.75 18.12
C ARG A 87 -4.72 8.20 17.22
N ARG A 88 -3.76 7.57 17.84
CA ARG A 88 -2.68 6.88 17.12
C ARG A 88 -3.07 5.43 16.86
N ILE A 89 -3.16 5.05 15.60
CA ILE A 89 -3.44 3.67 15.19
C ILE A 89 -2.13 3.07 14.69
N MET A 90 -1.53 2.20 15.49
CA MET A 90 -0.22 1.59 15.22
C MET A 90 -0.24 0.07 15.22
N THR A 91 -1.28 -0.54 15.76
CA THR A 91 -1.46 -1.98 15.87
C THR A 91 -2.84 -2.37 15.36
N LEU A 92 -3.02 -3.64 15.02
CA LEU A 92 -4.34 -4.16 14.63
C LEU A 92 -5.35 -4.05 15.77
N GLU A 93 -4.92 -4.16 17.03
CA GLU A 93 -5.76 -3.93 18.19
C GLU A 93 -6.27 -2.48 18.24
N SER A 94 -5.36 -1.48 18.08
CA SER A 94 -5.77 -0.08 18.05
C SER A 94 -6.66 0.27 16.85
N LEU A 95 -6.56 -0.48 15.76
CA LEU A 95 -7.45 -0.37 14.61
C LEU A 95 -8.84 -0.95 14.95
N ALA A 96 -8.90 -2.13 15.56
CA ALA A 96 -10.15 -2.73 16.01
C ALA A 96 -10.87 -1.85 17.04
N ASP A 97 -10.14 -1.24 17.96
CA ASP A 97 -10.68 -0.27 18.91
C ASP A 97 -11.23 1.00 18.23
N TYR A 98 -10.61 1.41 17.11
CA TYR A 98 -11.12 2.53 16.31
C TYR A 98 -12.50 2.24 15.71
N TYR A 99 -12.73 1.02 15.30
CA TYR A 99 -14.05 0.54 14.88
C TYR A 99 -15.00 0.28 16.06
N HIS A 100 -14.64 0.70 17.29
CA HIS A 100 -15.45 0.50 18.52
C HIS A 100 -15.78 -0.95 18.83
N GLY A 101 -14.93 -1.87 18.38
CA GLY A 101 -15.13 -3.31 18.51
C GLY A 101 -16.24 -3.84 17.58
N GLU A 102 -16.78 -3.02 16.68
CA GLU A 102 -17.69 -3.47 15.64
C GLU A 102 -16.92 -4.25 14.58
N ASP A 103 -17.52 -5.30 14.07
CA ASP A 103 -16.97 -6.05 12.95
C ASP A 103 -17.08 -5.25 11.66
N SER A 104 -16.09 -5.38 10.78
CA SER A 104 -16.19 -4.86 9.43
C SER A 104 -16.45 -5.98 8.41
N GLY A 105 -17.26 -5.69 7.39
CA GLY A 105 -17.60 -6.64 6.33
C GLY A 105 -18.64 -7.68 6.72
N LYS A 106 -18.63 -8.84 6.06
CA LYS A 106 -19.59 -9.92 6.30
C LYS A 106 -19.08 -10.84 7.41
N VAL A 107 -19.66 -10.74 8.61
CA VAL A 107 -19.21 -11.48 9.79
C VAL A 107 -20.40 -12.12 10.51
N ILE A 108 -20.20 -13.31 11.02
CA ILE A 108 -21.09 -13.97 11.98
C ILE A 108 -20.24 -14.37 13.18
N GLN A 109 -20.62 -13.93 14.37
CA GLN A 109 -20.04 -14.38 15.64
C GLN A 109 -21.07 -15.22 16.41
N ASN A 110 -20.60 -16.34 16.97
CA ASN A 110 -21.38 -17.19 17.86
C ASN A 110 -20.55 -17.58 19.08
N GLU A 111 -21.10 -17.38 20.27
CA GLU A 111 -20.44 -17.69 21.54
C GLU A 111 -19.02 -17.09 21.64
N CYS A 112 -18.84 -15.87 21.19
CA CYS A 112 -17.59 -15.14 21.19
C CYS A 112 -17.56 -14.08 22.30
N GLU A 113 -16.40 -13.90 22.94
CA GLU A 113 -16.19 -12.90 23.98
C GLU A 113 -14.95 -12.04 23.61
N ASN A 114 -15.10 -10.72 23.55
CA ASN A 114 -14.01 -9.78 23.21
C ASN A 114 -13.29 -10.13 21.89
N VAL A 115 -14.05 -10.55 20.87
CA VAL A 115 -13.52 -10.86 19.53
C VAL A 115 -13.77 -9.69 18.59
N SER A 116 -12.79 -9.31 17.80
CA SER A 116 -12.91 -8.32 16.74
C SER A 116 -12.58 -8.95 15.40
N VAL A 117 -13.44 -8.76 14.41
CA VAL A 117 -13.25 -9.30 13.06
C VAL A 117 -13.21 -8.15 12.06
N LEU A 118 -12.07 -7.97 11.40
CA LEU A 118 -11.88 -7.03 10.31
C LEU A 118 -11.87 -7.82 9.00
N ASN A 119 -12.99 -7.87 8.30
CA ASN A 119 -13.16 -8.59 7.05
C ASN A 119 -13.19 -7.63 5.86
N GLU A 120 -12.04 -7.43 5.23
CA GLU A 120 -11.88 -6.60 4.03
C GLU A 120 -12.08 -7.40 2.72
N ALA A 121 -12.20 -8.73 2.81
CA ALA A 121 -12.46 -9.58 1.66
C ALA A 121 -13.94 -9.54 1.26
N SER A 122 -14.30 -8.74 0.28
CA SER A 122 -15.68 -8.42 -0.12
C SER A 122 -16.56 -9.63 -0.48
N HIS A 123 -15.94 -10.74 -0.88
CA HIS A 123 -16.63 -11.96 -1.32
C HIS A 123 -16.58 -13.11 -0.29
N GLN A 124 -16.00 -12.87 0.88
CA GLN A 124 -15.85 -13.88 1.92
C GLN A 124 -16.75 -13.55 3.12
N LEU A 125 -17.33 -14.59 3.70
CA LEU A 125 -18.00 -14.55 4.99
C LEU A 125 -17.05 -15.12 6.03
N VAL A 126 -16.78 -14.36 7.09
CA VAL A 126 -16.04 -14.86 8.26
C VAL A 126 -17.03 -15.30 9.32
N VAL A 127 -16.88 -16.53 9.78
CA VAL A 127 -17.65 -17.08 10.89
C VAL A 127 -16.70 -17.38 12.03
N ALA A 128 -16.88 -16.69 13.15
CA ALA A 128 -16.14 -16.93 14.39
C ALA A 128 -17.05 -17.61 15.41
N ASN A 129 -16.58 -18.69 16.02
CA ASN A 129 -17.37 -19.46 16.98
C ASN A 129 -16.53 -19.87 18.18
N GLY A 130 -17.03 -19.60 19.40
CA GLY A 130 -16.42 -20.04 20.66
C GLY A 130 -15.03 -19.46 20.91
N LEU A 131 -14.74 -18.25 20.41
CA LEU A 131 -13.45 -17.58 20.57
C LEU A 131 -13.50 -16.53 21.68
N SER A 132 -12.34 -16.30 22.33
CA SER A 132 -12.19 -15.25 23.34
C SER A 132 -10.87 -14.51 23.17
N ASP A 133 -10.91 -13.17 23.34
CA ASP A 133 -9.73 -12.26 23.28
C ASP A 133 -8.93 -12.36 21.98
N VAL A 134 -9.61 -12.52 20.85
CA VAL A 134 -9.00 -12.74 19.53
C VAL A 134 -9.33 -11.60 18.58
N ILE A 135 -8.37 -11.26 17.73
CA ILE A 135 -8.56 -10.47 16.52
C ILE A 135 -8.40 -11.36 15.29
N VAL A 136 -9.34 -11.22 14.35
CA VAL A 136 -9.29 -11.85 13.03
C VAL A 136 -9.24 -10.73 11.99
N VAL A 137 -8.22 -10.74 11.14
CA VAL A 137 -8.12 -9.84 9.99
C VAL A 137 -8.11 -10.69 8.74
N ASN A 138 -9.10 -10.52 7.89
CA ASN A 138 -9.26 -11.24 6.64
C ASN A 138 -9.16 -10.25 5.47
N THR A 139 -8.12 -10.38 4.66
CA THR A 139 -7.91 -9.60 3.44
C THR A 139 -8.09 -10.49 2.20
N ALA A 140 -7.93 -9.93 1.02
CA ALA A 140 -8.06 -10.69 -0.22
C ALA A 140 -6.99 -11.78 -0.40
N ASP A 141 -5.85 -11.66 0.29
CA ASP A 141 -4.64 -12.46 0.12
C ASP A 141 -4.15 -13.16 1.39
N ALA A 142 -4.63 -12.76 2.55
CA ALA A 142 -4.18 -13.34 3.80
C ALA A 142 -5.27 -13.34 4.89
N VAL A 143 -5.17 -14.30 5.78
CA VAL A 143 -5.93 -14.32 7.04
C VAL A 143 -4.94 -14.27 8.19
N TYR A 144 -5.11 -13.27 9.06
CA TYR A 144 -4.34 -13.17 10.30
C TYR A 144 -5.26 -13.38 11.49
N ILE A 145 -4.87 -14.28 12.39
CA ILE A 145 -5.60 -14.59 13.63
C ILE A 145 -4.60 -14.50 14.78
N SER A 146 -4.90 -13.69 15.79
CA SER A 146 -4.04 -13.51 16.95
C SER A 146 -4.84 -13.24 18.21
N ARG A 147 -4.23 -13.46 19.36
CA ARG A 147 -4.72 -12.84 20.59
C ARG A 147 -4.54 -11.34 20.51
N LYS A 148 -5.46 -10.56 21.07
CA LYS A 148 -5.42 -9.10 21.00
C LYS A 148 -4.13 -8.49 21.58
N ASN A 149 -3.60 -9.06 22.65
CA ASN A 149 -2.36 -8.60 23.29
C ASN A 149 -1.06 -9.06 22.60
N GLU A 150 -1.13 -9.76 21.46
CA GLU A 150 0.04 -10.28 20.74
C GLU A 150 0.12 -9.76 19.29
N THR A 151 -0.73 -8.79 18.92
CA THR A 151 -0.82 -8.30 17.54
C THR A 151 0.43 -7.56 17.05
N ASP A 152 1.26 -7.04 17.93
CA ASP A 152 2.54 -6.37 17.61
C ASP A 152 3.61 -7.36 17.11
N GLN A 153 3.45 -8.66 17.38
CA GLN A 153 4.35 -9.72 16.90
C GLN A 153 4.31 -9.92 15.38
N ILE A 154 3.28 -9.45 14.68
CA ILE A 154 3.11 -9.67 13.23
C ILE A 154 4.36 -9.24 12.43
N LYS A 155 5.01 -8.15 12.82
CA LYS A 155 6.22 -7.66 12.13
C LYS A 155 7.40 -8.63 12.25
N ASN A 156 7.53 -9.27 13.42
CA ASN A 156 8.57 -10.27 13.65
C ASN A 156 8.26 -11.55 12.87
N ILE A 157 6.99 -12.00 12.90
CA ILE A 157 6.54 -13.18 12.16
C ILE A 157 6.81 -13.02 10.66
N ILE A 158 6.47 -11.87 10.08
CA ILE A 158 6.73 -11.59 8.66
C ILE A 158 8.24 -11.61 8.40
N ARG A 159 9.05 -10.91 9.18
CA ARG A 159 10.50 -10.85 9.00
C ARG A 159 11.14 -12.23 9.08
N ASP A 160 10.75 -13.02 10.08
CA ASP A 160 11.40 -14.32 10.36
C ASP A 160 11.00 -15.41 9.34
N ASN A 161 9.91 -15.19 8.56
CA ASN A 161 9.44 -16.08 7.51
C ASN A 161 9.57 -15.51 6.09
N TYR A 162 10.19 -14.33 5.95
CA TYR A 162 10.22 -13.60 4.68
C TYR A 162 10.88 -14.38 3.55
N GLU A 163 12.04 -15.02 3.80
CA GLU A 163 12.79 -15.75 2.78
C GLU A 163 12.02 -16.96 2.22
N GLU A 164 11.27 -17.68 3.07
CA GLU A 164 10.50 -18.84 2.65
C GLU A 164 9.17 -18.48 1.96
N GLN A 165 8.61 -17.33 2.30
CA GLN A 165 7.27 -16.91 1.88
C GLN A 165 7.28 -15.59 1.08
N GLN A 166 8.42 -15.24 0.48
CA GLN A 166 8.63 -13.95 -0.18
C GLN A 166 7.55 -13.62 -1.20
N ALA A 167 7.13 -14.59 -2.01
CA ALA A 167 6.09 -14.38 -3.02
C ALA A 167 4.75 -13.91 -2.43
N TYR A 168 4.38 -14.38 -1.23
CA TYR A 168 3.17 -13.95 -0.54
C TYR A 168 3.29 -12.59 0.13
N PHE A 169 4.49 -12.19 0.55
CA PHE A 169 4.72 -10.90 1.19
C PHE A 169 4.98 -9.77 0.19
N ASP A 170 5.59 -10.09 -0.96
CA ASP A 170 5.91 -9.11 -2.01
C ASP A 170 4.81 -8.96 -3.04
N GLU A 171 4.05 -10.02 -3.31
CA GLU A 171 2.99 -10.03 -4.32
C GLU A 171 1.60 -9.96 -3.66
N GLY A 172 1.23 -8.78 -3.14
CA GLY A 172 -0.15 -8.54 -2.72
C GLY A 172 -1.13 -8.74 -3.87
N THR A 173 -2.37 -9.15 -3.56
CA THR A 173 -3.41 -9.30 -4.58
C THR A 173 -3.93 -7.97 -5.10
N VAL A 174 -3.79 -6.88 -4.31
CA VAL A 174 -4.27 -5.54 -4.66
C VAL A 174 -3.12 -4.54 -4.66
N TYR A 175 -2.89 -3.90 -5.80
CA TYR A 175 -1.88 -2.86 -5.99
C TYR A 175 -2.53 -1.52 -6.31
N TYR A 176 -2.24 -0.51 -5.50
CA TYR A 176 -2.60 0.88 -5.74
C TYR A 176 -1.48 1.59 -6.49
N THR A 177 -1.82 2.21 -7.61
CA THR A 177 -0.87 2.94 -8.46
C THR A 177 -1.33 4.37 -8.67
N ALA A 178 -0.48 5.24 -9.22
CA ALA A 178 -0.85 6.62 -9.54
C ALA A 178 -1.93 6.72 -10.66
N TRP A 179 -2.17 5.65 -11.40
CA TRP A 179 -3.13 5.62 -12.49
C TRP A 179 -4.39 4.79 -12.18
N GLY A 180 -4.39 3.97 -11.10
CA GLY A 180 -5.53 3.12 -10.79
C GLY A 180 -5.21 2.00 -9.81
N ILE A 181 -5.98 0.91 -9.89
CA ILE A 181 -5.88 -0.25 -9.00
C ILE A 181 -5.75 -1.50 -9.85
N LYS A 182 -4.81 -2.37 -9.51
CA LYS A 182 -4.70 -3.74 -10.03
C LYS A 182 -5.11 -4.73 -8.95
N GLU A 183 -6.02 -5.60 -9.25
CA GLU A 183 -6.48 -6.67 -8.35
C GLU A 183 -6.27 -8.02 -9.05
N THR A 184 -5.41 -8.89 -8.51
CA THR A 184 -5.19 -10.24 -9.02
C THR A 184 -6.32 -11.14 -8.53
N LEU A 185 -7.16 -11.64 -9.44
CA LEU A 185 -8.29 -12.50 -9.12
C LEU A 185 -7.92 -13.99 -9.16
N HIS A 186 -6.94 -14.35 -9.98
CA HIS A 186 -6.43 -15.70 -10.09
C HIS A 186 -4.97 -15.72 -10.52
N TYR A 187 -4.20 -16.58 -9.89
CA TYR A 187 -2.80 -16.83 -10.23
C TYR A 187 -2.58 -18.32 -10.48
N GLY A 188 -2.18 -18.67 -11.69
CA GLY A 188 -1.84 -20.03 -12.11
C GLY A 188 -0.48 -20.07 -12.80
N ALA A 189 0.07 -21.26 -13.00
CA ALA A 189 1.41 -21.46 -13.57
C ALA A 189 1.62 -20.83 -14.96
N SER A 190 0.54 -20.75 -15.77
CA SER A 190 0.58 -20.21 -17.15
C SER A 190 -0.57 -19.24 -17.44
N CYS A 191 -1.33 -18.85 -16.41
CA CYS A 191 -2.49 -17.97 -16.56
C CYS A 191 -2.61 -17.05 -15.35
N ARG A 192 -2.84 -15.76 -15.60
CA ARG A 192 -3.17 -14.78 -14.56
C ARG A 192 -4.43 -14.03 -14.96
N VAL A 193 -5.35 -13.86 -14.02
CA VAL A 193 -6.54 -13.03 -14.20
C VAL A 193 -6.46 -11.83 -13.28
N LYS A 194 -6.64 -10.64 -13.84
CA LYS A 194 -6.65 -9.40 -13.10
C LYS A 194 -7.89 -8.58 -13.39
N LYS A 195 -8.37 -7.89 -12.37
CA LYS A 195 -9.25 -6.74 -12.52
C LYS A 195 -8.40 -5.48 -12.46
N ILE A 196 -8.54 -4.63 -13.44
CA ILE A 196 -7.80 -3.37 -13.54
C ILE A 196 -8.81 -2.24 -13.56
N THR A 197 -8.68 -1.33 -12.60
CA THR A 197 -9.45 -0.09 -12.55
C THR A 197 -8.53 1.06 -12.92
N ILE A 198 -8.87 1.83 -13.95
CA ILE A 198 -8.12 2.99 -14.41
C ILE A 198 -8.92 4.25 -14.10
N PHE A 199 -8.34 5.13 -13.28
CA PHE A 199 -8.99 6.36 -12.86
C PHE A 199 -9.19 7.35 -14.04
N PRO A 200 -10.13 8.29 -13.92
CA PRO A 200 -10.40 9.31 -14.93
C PRO A 200 -9.13 10.05 -15.39
N GLY A 201 -8.95 10.16 -16.71
CA GLY A 201 -7.82 10.84 -17.32
C GLY A 201 -6.46 10.15 -17.15
N LYS A 202 -6.43 8.89 -16.64
CA LYS A 202 -5.21 8.13 -16.46
C LYS A 202 -5.02 7.07 -17.53
N GLU A 203 -3.78 6.59 -17.64
CA GLU A 203 -3.38 5.58 -18.62
C GLU A 203 -2.24 4.71 -18.09
N LEU A 204 -2.15 3.50 -18.63
CA LEU A 204 -0.97 2.65 -18.48
C LEU A 204 0.08 3.07 -19.52
N SER A 205 1.36 2.88 -19.17
CA SER A 205 2.44 3.12 -20.13
C SER A 205 2.35 2.16 -21.32
N ARG A 206 2.72 2.63 -22.51
CA ARG A 206 2.85 1.77 -23.69
C ARG A 206 3.96 0.73 -23.46
N HIS A 207 3.65 -0.55 -23.63
CA HIS A 207 4.57 -1.66 -23.37
C HIS A 207 4.33 -2.85 -24.30
N VAL A 208 5.17 -3.88 -24.18
CA VAL A 208 5.15 -5.09 -25.01
C VAL A 208 5.40 -6.30 -24.11
N HIS A 209 4.60 -7.35 -24.25
CA HIS A 209 4.86 -8.65 -23.63
C HIS A 209 5.45 -9.61 -24.65
N LYS A 210 6.61 -10.18 -24.35
CA LYS A 210 7.34 -11.06 -25.27
C LYS A 210 6.94 -12.53 -25.16
N LEU A 211 6.40 -12.94 -24.00
CA LEU A 211 6.20 -14.35 -23.65
C LEU A 211 4.75 -14.70 -23.30
N ARG A 212 3.84 -13.73 -23.41
CA ARG A 212 2.40 -13.94 -23.14
C ARG A 212 1.51 -13.19 -24.09
N THR A 213 0.30 -13.65 -24.20
CA THR A 213 -0.84 -12.95 -24.82
C THR A 213 -1.77 -12.41 -23.73
N GLU A 214 -2.58 -11.42 -24.06
CA GLU A 214 -3.57 -10.89 -23.14
C GLU A 214 -4.94 -10.81 -23.82
N HIS A 215 -5.98 -11.11 -23.05
CA HIS A 215 -7.38 -10.89 -23.42
C HIS A 215 -7.99 -9.91 -22.44
N TRP A 216 -8.53 -8.83 -22.93
CA TRP A 216 -9.19 -7.82 -22.12
C TRP A 216 -10.67 -7.77 -22.41
N THR A 217 -11.46 -7.66 -21.36
CA THR A 217 -12.91 -7.40 -21.46
C THR A 217 -13.22 -6.13 -20.67
N VAL A 218 -13.84 -5.16 -21.33
CA VAL A 218 -14.32 -3.94 -20.66
C VAL A 218 -15.58 -4.29 -19.86
N VAL A 219 -15.52 -4.03 -18.54
CA VAL A 219 -16.65 -4.27 -17.62
C VAL A 219 -17.50 -3.01 -17.47
N SER A 220 -16.84 -1.85 -17.26
CA SER A 220 -17.50 -0.55 -17.15
C SER A 220 -16.59 0.55 -17.64
N GLY A 221 -17.17 1.68 -18.02
CA GLY A 221 -16.44 2.82 -18.59
C GLY A 221 -16.13 2.64 -20.07
N THR A 222 -15.26 3.51 -20.61
CA THR A 222 -14.82 3.48 -22.02
C THR A 222 -13.30 3.40 -22.07
N ALA A 223 -12.79 2.33 -22.70
CA ALA A 223 -11.38 2.08 -22.89
C ALA A 223 -10.90 2.67 -24.22
N SER A 224 -9.93 3.58 -24.19
CA SER A 224 -9.19 4.05 -25.36
C SER A 224 -7.92 3.20 -25.48
N ILE A 225 -7.85 2.32 -26.48
CA ILE A 225 -6.81 1.30 -26.63
C ILE A 225 -5.99 1.55 -27.88
N LEU A 226 -4.67 1.71 -27.70
CA LEU A 226 -3.71 1.73 -28.77
C LEU A 226 -3.09 0.33 -28.91
N LEU A 227 -3.33 -0.35 -30.01
CA LEU A 227 -2.76 -1.65 -30.36
C LEU A 227 -1.93 -1.53 -31.63
N GLY A 228 -0.60 -1.69 -31.50
CA GLY A 228 0.31 -1.29 -32.58
C GLY A 228 0.20 0.19 -32.89
N GLU A 229 -0.29 0.52 -34.07
CA GLU A 229 -0.56 1.90 -34.53
C GLU A 229 -2.06 2.23 -34.54
N GLU A 230 -2.91 1.28 -34.22
CA GLU A 230 -4.37 1.44 -34.30
C GLU A 230 -4.94 1.86 -32.95
N LEU A 231 -5.64 3.00 -32.93
CA LEU A 231 -6.35 3.51 -31.76
C LEU A 231 -7.84 3.24 -31.92
N LYS A 232 -8.44 2.55 -30.95
CA LYS A 232 -9.87 2.26 -30.90
C LYS A 232 -10.47 2.46 -29.52
N GLU A 233 -11.76 2.77 -29.49
CA GLU A 233 -12.54 2.85 -28.25
C GLU A 233 -13.44 1.63 -28.09
N TYR A 234 -13.52 1.15 -26.84
CA TYR A 234 -14.34 0.00 -26.46
C TYR A 234 -15.17 0.34 -25.23
N GLY A 235 -16.47 0.16 -25.32
CA GLY A 235 -17.40 0.25 -24.20
C GLY A 235 -17.59 -1.11 -23.51
N PRO A 236 -18.50 -1.17 -22.50
CA PRO A 236 -18.80 -2.39 -21.76
C PRO A 236 -19.16 -3.56 -22.67
N GLY A 237 -18.59 -4.75 -22.39
CA GLY A 237 -18.68 -5.95 -23.22
C GLY A 237 -17.69 -5.99 -24.39
N GLY A 238 -16.94 -4.92 -24.64
CA GLY A 238 -15.86 -4.91 -25.63
C GLY A 238 -14.75 -5.88 -25.24
N ASN A 239 -14.30 -6.68 -26.24
CA ASN A 239 -13.25 -7.68 -26.06
C ASN A 239 -12.06 -7.34 -26.96
N ILE A 240 -10.88 -7.41 -26.38
CA ILE A 240 -9.63 -7.07 -27.04
C ILE A 240 -8.64 -8.21 -26.87
N PHE A 241 -8.05 -8.65 -27.97
CA PHE A 241 -6.94 -9.58 -27.95
C PHE A 241 -5.63 -8.85 -28.21
N VAL A 242 -4.68 -8.99 -27.31
CA VAL A 242 -3.32 -8.46 -27.42
C VAL A 242 -2.37 -9.62 -27.74
N PRO A 243 -1.88 -9.70 -28.98
CA PRO A 243 -0.93 -10.76 -29.35
C PRO A 243 0.42 -10.56 -28.66
N MET A 244 1.14 -11.67 -28.48
CA MET A 244 2.54 -11.65 -28.06
C MET A 244 3.37 -10.75 -28.99
N GLY A 245 4.24 -9.94 -28.40
CA GLY A 245 5.10 -9.01 -29.15
C GLY A 245 4.42 -7.74 -29.66
N MET A 246 3.11 -7.57 -29.45
CA MET A 246 2.37 -6.39 -29.88
C MET A 246 2.47 -5.26 -28.86
N ALA A 247 2.94 -4.09 -29.32
CA ALA A 247 2.96 -2.89 -28.48
C ALA A 247 1.53 -2.41 -28.24
N HIS A 248 1.20 -2.15 -26.97
CA HIS A 248 -0.14 -1.75 -26.60
C HIS A 248 -0.17 -0.78 -25.43
N GLN A 249 -1.26 -0.03 -25.35
CA GLN A 249 -1.55 0.93 -24.28
C GLN A 249 -3.06 1.00 -24.05
N ILE A 250 -3.47 1.20 -22.81
CA ILE A 250 -4.86 1.46 -22.46
C ILE A 250 -4.96 2.77 -21.67
N ALA A 251 -5.94 3.58 -22.01
CA ALA A 251 -6.21 4.86 -21.37
C ALA A 251 -7.70 4.99 -21.04
N ASN A 252 -7.98 5.64 -19.93
CA ASN A 252 -9.30 6.12 -19.58
C ASN A 252 -9.39 7.63 -19.91
N ARG A 253 -10.12 7.98 -20.96
CA ARG A 253 -10.34 9.38 -21.38
C ARG A 253 -11.69 9.93 -20.87
N SER A 254 -12.45 9.13 -20.12
CA SER A 254 -13.75 9.49 -19.56
C SER A 254 -13.65 10.14 -18.17
N ALA A 255 -14.80 10.57 -17.63
CA ALA A 255 -14.90 11.12 -16.28
C ALA A 255 -15.21 10.07 -15.22
N GLU A 256 -15.46 8.81 -15.61
CA GLU A 256 -15.77 7.70 -14.72
C GLU A 256 -14.63 6.68 -14.73
N ASP A 257 -14.57 5.82 -13.72
CA ASP A 257 -13.60 4.75 -13.66
C ASP A 257 -13.81 3.75 -14.80
N LEU A 258 -12.71 3.40 -15.47
CA LEU A 258 -12.67 2.31 -16.43
C LEU A 258 -12.28 1.01 -15.70
N VAL A 259 -13.12 -0.01 -15.80
CA VAL A 259 -12.84 -1.33 -15.24
C VAL A 259 -12.73 -2.36 -16.36
N ILE A 260 -11.62 -3.09 -16.38
CA ILE A 260 -11.40 -4.21 -17.29
C ILE A 260 -11.04 -5.49 -16.53
N ILE A 261 -11.37 -6.64 -17.13
CA ILE A 261 -10.81 -7.94 -16.77
C ILE A 261 -9.75 -8.29 -17.80
N GLU A 262 -8.54 -8.54 -17.31
CA GLU A 262 -7.40 -9.00 -18.10
C GLU A 262 -7.15 -10.49 -17.81
N VAL A 263 -7.03 -11.29 -18.86
CA VAL A 263 -6.57 -12.67 -18.79
C VAL A 263 -5.25 -12.75 -19.55
N SER A 264 -4.15 -12.94 -18.83
CA SER A 264 -2.83 -13.17 -19.41
C SER A 264 -2.55 -14.67 -19.51
N VAL A 265 -2.05 -15.13 -20.65
CA VAL A 265 -1.72 -16.55 -20.92
C VAL A 265 -0.31 -16.65 -21.50
N GLY A 266 0.53 -17.46 -20.90
CA GLY A 266 1.95 -17.66 -21.27
C GLY A 266 2.87 -17.63 -20.07
N GLU A 267 4.15 -17.31 -20.29
CA GLU A 267 5.09 -17.06 -19.18
C GLU A 267 4.74 -15.71 -18.53
N LEU A 268 4.51 -15.79 -17.24
CA LEU A 268 4.14 -14.62 -16.42
C LEU A 268 5.42 -14.10 -15.76
N GLU A 269 5.95 -12.98 -16.31
CA GLU A 269 7.03 -12.22 -15.69
C GLU A 269 6.54 -11.48 -14.46
#